data_22a665228d11313fe8d2d92fc9b8c055
#
_entry.id   22a665228d11313fe8d2d92fc9b8c055
#
_cell.length_a   1.000
_cell.length_b   1.000
_cell.length_c   1.000
_cell.angle_alpha   90.00
_cell.angle_beta   90.00
_cell.angle_gamma   90.00
#
_symmetry.space_group_name_H-M   'P 1'
#
loop_
_entity.id
_entity.type
_entity.pdbx_description
1 polymer ?
#
loop_
_entity_poly.entity_id
_entity_poly.type
_entity_poly.pdbx_seq_one_letter_code
_entity_poly.pdbx_strand_id
1 'polypeptide(L)'
;DDLGVRPTVTLNARTIEDYPRAAEAVLDAGWEFNAHSYEQMPMHKLKDERAVIDKSLKIIGDFCGKTPRGWFGPGLTQTYQTIDHLAEAGVEYIGDWVLDDQPVRLKTTSGKSMVALPYNYELHDIVMMAIQHHPSEVFKNRSLDYFETIYAESHEHTRIMAVAMH
;
A
#
# COMPACT_ATOMS: atom_id res chain seq x y z
N ASP A 1 11.41 -9.46 17.30
CA ASP A 1 11.71 -8.47 16.27
C ASP A 1 12.96 -7.69 16.68
N ASP A 2 14.12 -8.26 16.36
CA ASP A 2 15.43 -7.79 16.85
C ASP A 2 15.84 -6.42 16.28
N LEU A 3 15.16 -5.96 15.22
CA LEU A 3 15.44 -4.70 14.55
C LEU A 3 14.46 -3.57 14.92
N GLY A 4 13.40 -3.86 15.67
CA GLY A 4 12.38 -2.88 16.04
C GLY A 4 11.57 -2.32 14.85
N VAL A 5 11.63 -2.97 13.69
CA VAL A 5 10.89 -2.55 12.49
C VAL A 5 9.42 -3.00 12.62
N ARG A 6 8.50 -2.09 12.35
CA ARG A 6 7.07 -2.39 12.26
C ARG A 6 6.63 -2.31 10.79
N PRO A 7 6.47 -3.46 10.12
CA PRO A 7 6.00 -3.47 8.74
C PRO A 7 4.53 -3.07 8.64
N THR A 8 4.15 -2.67 7.44
CA THR A 8 2.75 -2.54 7.04
C THR A 8 2.40 -3.71 6.14
N VAL A 9 1.36 -4.46 6.47
CA VAL A 9 0.82 -5.49 5.58
C VAL A 9 -0.24 -4.89 4.67
N THR A 10 -0.09 -5.10 3.38
CA THR A 10 -1.11 -4.76 2.39
C THR A 10 -1.91 -6.01 2.09
N LEU A 11 -3.14 -6.10 2.65
CA LEU A 11 -3.89 -7.34 2.75
C LEU A 11 -5.18 -7.33 1.91
N ASN A 12 -5.37 -8.34 1.06
CA ASN A 12 -6.70 -8.62 0.52
C ASN A 12 -7.64 -9.04 1.66
N ALA A 13 -8.82 -8.42 1.75
CA ALA A 13 -9.75 -8.69 2.84
C ALA A 13 -10.17 -10.17 2.91
N ARG A 14 -10.26 -10.84 1.77
CA ARG A 14 -10.54 -12.28 1.66
C ARG A 14 -9.53 -13.16 2.40
N THR A 15 -8.29 -12.71 2.56
CA THR A 15 -7.27 -13.47 3.32
C THR A 15 -7.67 -13.69 4.77
N ILE A 16 -8.42 -12.74 5.38
CA ILE A 16 -8.93 -12.90 6.74
C ILE A 16 -9.95 -14.03 6.81
N GLU A 17 -10.79 -14.18 5.78
CA GLU A 17 -11.81 -15.22 5.72
C GLU A 17 -11.21 -16.60 5.40
N ASP A 18 -10.30 -16.66 4.42
CA ASP A 18 -9.73 -17.92 3.92
C ASP A 18 -8.54 -18.42 4.78
N TYR A 19 -7.78 -17.49 5.39
CA TYR A 19 -6.55 -17.79 6.15
C TYR A 19 -6.50 -17.02 7.49
N PRO A 20 -7.49 -17.16 8.38
CA PRO A 20 -7.60 -16.35 9.60
C PRO A 20 -6.36 -16.43 10.50
N ARG A 21 -5.73 -17.60 10.60
CA ARG A 21 -4.52 -17.77 11.42
C ARG A 21 -3.33 -16.95 10.95
N ALA A 22 -3.21 -16.75 9.63
CA ALA A 22 -2.16 -15.89 9.08
C ALA A 22 -2.43 -14.41 9.40
N ALA A 23 -3.67 -13.98 9.26
CA ALA A 23 -4.08 -12.63 9.60
C ALA A 23 -3.93 -12.35 11.12
N GLU A 24 -4.31 -13.31 11.98
CA GLU A 24 -4.11 -13.24 13.45
C GLU A 24 -2.63 -13.07 13.81
N ALA A 25 -1.73 -13.85 13.19
CA ALA A 25 -0.29 -13.75 13.46
C ALA A 25 0.28 -12.36 13.10
N VAL A 26 -0.22 -11.73 12.03
CA VAL A 26 0.16 -10.36 11.64
C VAL A 26 -0.38 -9.35 12.66
N LEU A 27 -1.62 -9.53 13.11
CA LEU A 27 -2.24 -8.68 14.13
C LEU A 27 -1.49 -8.76 15.46
N ASP A 28 -1.17 -9.98 15.92
CA ASP A 28 -0.42 -10.24 17.15
C ASP A 28 1.01 -9.65 17.09
N ALA A 29 1.61 -9.63 15.90
CA ALA A 29 2.91 -9.00 15.68
C ALA A 29 2.84 -7.46 15.70
N GLY A 30 1.65 -6.87 15.78
CA GLY A 30 1.45 -5.43 15.86
C GLY A 30 1.72 -4.68 14.55
N TRP A 31 1.59 -5.35 13.40
CA TRP A 31 1.77 -4.71 12.09
C TRP A 31 0.58 -3.81 11.76
N GLU A 32 0.84 -2.80 10.94
CA GLU A 32 -0.22 -1.98 10.38
C GLU A 32 -0.90 -2.72 9.22
N PHE A 33 -2.24 -2.64 9.15
CA PHE A 33 -3.02 -3.19 8.05
C PHE A 33 -3.42 -2.09 7.08
N ASN A 34 -2.97 -2.22 5.82
CA ASN A 34 -3.50 -1.49 4.68
C ASN A 34 -4.43 -2.39 3.87
N ALA A 35 -5.42 -1.80 3.26
CA ALA A 35 -6.35 -2.55 2.43
C ALA A 35 -5.81 -2.73 1.01
N HIS A 36 -6.01 -3.93 0.45
CA HIS A 36 -5.60 -4.34 -0.89
C HIS A 36 -6.80 -4.91 -1.68
N SER A 37 -7.94 -4.24 -1.63
CA SER A 37 -9.20 -4.76 -2.19
C SER A 37 -9.69 -6.04 -1.47
N TYR A 38 -10.77 -6.63 -1.96
CA TYR A 38 -11.28 -7.88 -1.41
C TYR A 38 -10.43 -9.08 -1.83
N GLU A 39 -10.07 -9.15 -3.10
CA GLU A 39 -9.21 -10.19 -3.70
C GLU A 39 -8.30 -9.56 -4.78
N GLN A 40 -7.35 -10.34 -5.30
CA GLN A 40 -6.37 -9.89 -6.30
C GLN A 40 -7.03 -9.71 -7.69
N MET A 41 -7.98 -8.76 -7.76
CA MET A 41 -8.70 -8.38 -8.97
C MET A 41 -8.37 -6.94 -9.36
N PRO A 42 -7.97 -6.66 -10.61
CA PRO A 42 -7.75 -5.28 -11.06
C PRO A 42 -8.98 -4.39 -10.84
N MET A 43 -8.78 -3.21 -10.23
CA MET A 43 -9.87 -2.30 -9.84
C MET A 43 -10.76 -1.92 -11.04
N HIS A 44 -10.16 -1.60 -12.19
CA HIS A 44 -10.89 -1.23 -13.41
C HIS A 44 -11.74 -2.36 -14.03
N LYS A 45 -11.62 -3.60 -13.54
CA LYS A 45 -12.45 -4.75 -13.97
C LYS A 45 -13.61 -5.03 -13.02
N LEU A 46 -13.68 -4.33 -11.91
CA LEU A 46 -14.78 -4.50 -10.96
C LEU A 46 -16.07 -3.92 -11.52
N LYS A 47 -17.18 -4.62 -11.33
CA LYS A 47 -18.52 -4.14 -11.73
C LYS A 47 -19.01 -3.01 -10.84
N ASP A 48 -18.66 -3.07 -9.56
CA ASP A 48 -19.00 -2.07 -8.54
C ASP A 48 -17.79 -1.90 -7.64
N GLU A 49 -16.92 -0.99 -8.04
CA GLU A 49 -15.68 -0.69 -7.33
C GLU A 49 -15.94 -0.17 -5.92
N ARG A 50 -16.96 0.69 -5.76
CA ARG A 50 -17.31 1.28 -4.48
C ARG A 50 -17.74 0.20 -3.47
N ALA A 51 -18.61 -0.71 -3.87
CA ALA A 51 -19.06 -1.79 -3.00
C ALA A 51 -17.91 -2.71 -2.57
N VAL A 52 -16.94 -2.97 -3.46
CA VAL A 52 -15.76 -3.78 -3.13
C VAL A 52 -14.84 -3.04 -2.16
N ILE A 53 -14.63 -1.74 -2.34
CA ILE A 53 -13.86 -0.91 -1.40
C ILE A 53 -14.51 -0.95 -0.02
N ASP A 54 -15.80 -0.62 0.08
CA ASP A 54 -16.54 -0.57 1.35
C ASP A 54 -16.53 -1.94 2.06
N LYS A 55 -16.74 -3.04 1.31
CA LYS A 55 -16.65 -4.40 1.82
C LYS A 55 -15.27 -4.70 2.39
N SER A 56 -14.22 -4.37 1.66
CA SER A 56 -12.83 -4.66 2.05
C SER A 56 -12.45 -3.92 3.33
N LEU A 57 -12.74 -2.62 3.37
CA LEU A 57 -12.46 -1.78 4.55
C LEU A 57 -13.24 -2.24 5.77
N LYS A 58 -14.49 -2.67 5.58
CA LYS A 58 -15.31 -3.21 6.67
C LYS A 58 -14.73 -4.50 7.25
N ILE A 59 -14.39 -5.48 6.40
CA ILE A 59 -13.85 -6.77 6.86
C ILE A 59 -12.55 -6.56 7.62
N ILE A 60 -11.61 -5.79 7.06
CA ILE A 60 -10.33 -5.52 7.71
C ILE A 60 -10.55 -4.70 8.99
N GLY A 61 -11.42 -3.70 8.95
CA GLY A 61 -11.74 -2.86 10.10
C GLY A 61 -12.38 -3.64 11.26
N ASP A 62 -13.32 -4.53 10.97
CA ASP A 62 -13.94 -5.41 11.96
C ASP A 62 -12.92 -6.34 12.59
N PHE A 63 -11.96 -6.85 11.78
CA PHE A 63 -10.91 -7.74 12.25
C PHE A 63 -9.86 -7.02 13.11
N CYS A 64 -9.37 -5.85 12.66
CA CYS A 64 -8.31 -5.12 13.37
C CYS A 64 -8.85 -4.21 14.49
N GLY A 65 -10.15 -4.02 14.60
CA GLY A 65 -10.77 -3.06 15.52
C GLY A 65 -10.66 -1.59 15.09
N LYS A 66 -10.14 -1.32 13.88
CA LYS A 66 -10.02 0.04 13.30
C LYS A 66 -10.01 -0.01 11.78
N THR A 67 -10.63 0.98 11.15
CA THR A 67 -10.60 1.10 9.68
C THR A 67 -9.16 1.33 9.18
N PRO A 68 -8.72 0.62 8.13
CA PRO A 68 -7.43 0.88 7.50
C PRO A 68 -7.31 2.34 7.05
N ARG A 69 -6.16 2.96 7.35
CA ARG A 69 -5.88 4.34 6.91
C ARG A 69 -5.32 4.40 5.50
N GLY A 70 -4.70 3.32 5.05
CA GLY A 70 -4.03 3.23 3.77
C GLY A 70 -4.67 2.23 2.81
N TRP A 71 -4.46 2.51 1.53
CA TRP A 71 -4.88 1.65 0.42
C TRP A 71 -3.77 1.49 -0.60
N PHE A 72 -3.57 0.25 -1.04
CA PHE A 72 -2.75 -0.09 -2.20
C PHE A 72 -3.57 -1.05 -3.06
N GLY A 73 -4.02 -0.62 -4.21
CA GLY A 73 -4.89 -1.43 -5.08
C GLY A 73 -4.14 -2.53 -5.83
N PRO A 74 -4.78 -3.67 -6.12
CA PRO A 74 -4.18 -4.76 -6.86
C PRO A 74 -3.57 -4.32 -8.18
N GLY A 75 -2.25 -4.50 -8.31
CA GLY A 75 -1.50 -4.16 -9.52
C GLY A 75 -1.52 -2.69 -9.90
N LEU A 76 -1.83 -1.78 -8.97
CA LEU A 76 -1.96 -0.34 -9.18
C LEU A 76 -2.91 -0.02 -10.36
N THR A 77 -4.06 -0.69 -10.39
CA THR A 77 -5.02 -0.67 -11.52
C THR A 77 -6.25 0.19 -11.23
N GLN A 78 -6.07 1.20 -10.42
CA GLN A 78 -7.11 2.15 -10.01
C GLN A 78 -7.83 2.81 -11.19
N THR A 79 -9.06 3.25 -10.94
CA THR A 79 -9.81 4.12 -11.83
C THR A 79 -9.67 5.59 -11.38
N TYR A 80 -10.18 6.52 -12.16
CA TYR A 80 -10.22 7.92 -11.73
C TYR A 80 -11.15 8.15 -10.53
N GLN A 81 -12.13 7.27 -10.31
CA GLN A 81 -13.07 7.34 -9.19
C GLN A 81 -12.53 6.72 -7.92
N THR A 82 -11.51 5.86 -8.00
CA THR A 82 -10.96 5.15 -6.84
C THR A 82 -10.59 6.11 -5.71
N ILE A 83 -9.92 7.22 -6.01
CA ILE A 83 -9.49 8.18 -4.98
C ILE A 83 -10.67 8.83 -4.26
N ASP A 84 -11.76 9.12 -4.99
CA ASP A 84 -12.97 9.71 -4.41
C ASP A 84 -13.68 8.69 -3.51
N HIS A 85 -13.84 7.45 -3.96
CA HIS A 85 -14.44 6.37 -3.18
C HIS A 85 -13.66 6.10 -1.89
N LEU A 86 -12.34 6.04 -1.97
CA LEU A 86 -11.47 5.83 -0.82
C LEU A 86 -11.54 6.99 0.18
N ALA A 87 -11.47 8.22 -0.31
CA ALA A 87 -11.56 9.41 0.53
C ALA A 87 -12.91 9.51 1.24
N GLU A 88 -14.00 9.19 0.54
CA GLU A 88 -15.34 9.13 1.14
C GLU A 88 -15.48 8.04 2.19
N ALA A 89 -14.82 6.90 1.99
CA ALA A 89 -14.77 5.79 2.94
C ALA A 89 -13.84 6.04 4.14
N GLY A 90 -13.10 7.16 4.14
CA GLY A 90 -12.24 7.56 5.26
C GLY A 90 -10.79 7.09 5.17
N VAL A 91 -10.35 6.59 4.01
CA VAL A 91 -8.95 6.31 3.74
C VAL A 91 -8.17 7.62 3.64
N GLU A 92 -7.00 7.68 4.25
CA GLU A 92 -6.20 8.89 4.37
C GLU A 92 -5.08 8.96 3.33
N TYR A 93 -4.53 7.80 2.94
CA TYR A 93 -3.44 7.74 1.96
C TYR A 93 -3.56 6.56 1.00
N ILE A 94 -2.95 6.71 -0.16
CA ILE A 94 -2.94 5.74 -1.26
C ILE A 94 -1.53 5.61 -1.84
N GLY A 95 -1.13 4.39 -2.22
CA GLY A 95 0.13 4.13 -2.91
C GLY A 95 0.00 3.90 -4.42
N ASP A 96 -1.22 3.90 -4.96
CA ASP A 96 -1.47 3.54 -6.37
C ASP A 96 -0.97 4.58 -7.38
N TRP A 97 -0.81 5.83 -6.95
CA TRP A 97 -0.32 6.93 -7.79
C TRP A 97 1.13 7.24 -7.44
N VAL A 98 2.04 6.75 -8.25
CA VAL A 98 3.47 7.00 -8.09
C VAL A 98 3.78 8.36 -8.74
N LEU A 99 3.78 9.41 -7.94
CA LEU A 99 3.91 10.79 -8.42
C LEU A 99 5.29 11.39 -8.15
N ASP A 100 5.84 11.10 -6.98
CA ASP A 100 7.09 11.70 -6.48
C ASP A 100 7.64 10.80 -5.36
N ASP A 101 8.85 11.01 -4.91
CA ASP A 101 9.44 10.43 -3.69
C ASP A 101 9.13 11.26 -2.43
N GLN A 102 8.21 12.23 -2.55
CA GLN A 102 7.58 12.97 -1.47
C GLN A 102 6.08 12.64 -1.37
N PRO A 103 5.47 12.78 -0.19
CA PRO A 103 4.01 12.72 -0.07
C PRO A 103 3.35 13.86 -0.86
N VAL A 104 2.39 13.52 -1.70
CA VAL A 104 1.67 14.50 -2.53
C VAL A 104 0.20 14.56 -2.12
N ARG A 105 -0.31 15.77 -1.85
CA ARG A 105 -1.73 15.96 -1.58
C ARG A 105 -2.56 15.81 -2.84
N LEU A 106 -3.54 14.92 -2.78
CA LEU A 106 -4.53 14.71 -3.83
C LEU A 106 -5.79 15.52 -3.53
N LYS A 107 -6.36 16.12 -4.58
CA LYS A 107 -7.67 16.75 -4.51
C LYS A 107 -8.73 15.71 -4.89
N THR A 108 -9.73 15.56 -4.05
CA THR A 108 -10.90 14.72 -4.33
C THR A 108 -12.09 15.59 -4.69
N THR A 109 -13.05 15.02 -5.43
CA THR A 109 -14.28 15.73 -5.82
C THR A 109 -15.18 16.01 -4.60
N SER A 110 -15.10 15.18 -3.57
CA SER A 110 -15.81 15.37 -2.31
C SER A 110 -15.22 16.47 -1.42
N GLY A 111 -14.06 17.04 -1.79
CA GLY A 111 -13.34 18.01 -0.99
C GLY A 111 -12.57 17.42 0.21
N LYS A 112 -12.63 16.11 0.41
CA LYS A 112 -11.82 15.44 1.41
C LYS A 112 -10.35 15.40 0.98
N SER A 113 -9.45 15.47 1.96
CA SER A 113 -8.01 15.38 1.72
C SER A 113 -7.57 13.92 1.65
N MET A 114 -6.70 13.60 0.71
CA MET A 114 -5.99 12.32 0.59
C MET A 114 -4.53 12.59 0.26
N VAL A 115 -3.65 11.67 0.59
CA VAL A 115 -2.22 11.77 0.30
C VAL A 115 -1.79 10.60 -0.57
N ALA A 116 -1.11 10.86 -1.69
CA ALA A 116 -0.33 9.84 -2.38
C ALA A 116 1.00 9.68 -1.65
N LEU A 117 1.30 8.45 -1.24
CA LEU A 117 2.61 8.09 -0.70
C LEU A 117 3.46 7.48 -1.81
N PRO A 118 4.78 7.71 -1.80
CA PRO A 118 5.70 7.05 -2.71
C PRO A 118 5.60 5.53 -2.60
N TYR A 119 5.47 4.85 -3.73
CA TYR A 119 5.50 3.40 -3.83
C TYR A 119 6.23 3.01 -5.11
N ASN A 120 7.54 2.96 -5.01
CA ASN A 120 8.41 2.90 -6.18
C ASN A 120 8.57 1.49 -6.72
N TYR A 121 8.42 1.33 -8.03
CA TYR A 121 8.68 0.06 -8.72
C TYR A 121 10.16 -0.37 -8.66
N GLU A 122 11.06 0.57 -8.49
CA GLU A 122 12.50 0.32 -8.36
C GLU A 122 12.87 -0.45 -7.10
N LEU A 123 12.00 -0.40 -6.07
CA LEU A 123 12.18 -1.09 -4.79
C LEU A 123 11.08 -2.13 -4.54
N HIS A 124 10.67 -2.80 -5.61
CA HIS A 124 9.60 -3.78 -5.60
C HIS A 124 10.13 -5.15 -6.03
N ASP A 125 10.10 -6.13 -5.15
CA ASP A 125 10.68 -7.46 -5.39
C ASP A 125 10.09 -8.18 -6.60
N ILE A 126 8.77 -8.18 -6.79
CA ILE A 126 8.13 -8.79 -7.97
C ILE A 126 8.62 -8.12 -9.26
N VAL A 127 8.67 -6.80 -9.31
CA VAL A 127 9.12 -6.09 -10.50
C VAL A 127 10.57 -6.41 -10.80
N MET A 128 11.45 -6.32 -9.80
CA MET A 128 12.87 -6.54 -9.99
C MET A 128 13.23 -8.01 -10.20
N MET A 129 12.70 -8.89 -9.37
CA MET A 129 13.14 -10.29 -9.35
C MET A 129 12.29 -11.18 -10.26
N ALA A 130 10.96 -11.05 -10.23
CA ALA A 130 10.09 -11.92 -11.02
C ALA A 130 9.91 -11.43 -12.47
N ILE A 131 9.84 -10.12 -12.72
CA ILE A 131 9.61 -9.56 -14.05
C ILE A 131 10.93 -9.25 -14.78
N GLN A 132 11.84 -8.54 -14.13
CA GLN A 132 13.12 -8.13 -14.71
C GLN A 132 14.23 -9.19 -14.54
N HIS A 133 13.97 -10.26 -13.77
CA HIS A 133 14.91 -11.37 -13.52
C HIS A 133 16.24 -10.95 -12.88
N HIS A 134 16.25 -9.89 -12.09
CA HIS A 134 17.42 -9.51 -11.32
C HIS A 134 17.61 -10.43 -10.11
N PRO A 135 18.86 -10.78 -9.74
CA PRO A 135 19.15 -11.48 -8.50
C PRO A 135 18.92 -10.58 -7.28
N SER A 136 18.70 -11.19 -6.12
CA SER A 136 18.44 -10.48 -4.86
C SER A 136 19.51 -9.46 -4.47
N GLU A 137 20.77 -9.72 -4.86
CA GLU A 137 21.87 -8.79 -4.62
C GLU A 137 21.68 -7.44 -5.35
N VAL A 138 21.08 -7.44 -6.54
CA VAL A 138 20.75 -6.21 -7.26
C VAL A 138 19.65 -5.44 -6.53
N PHE A 139 18.63 -6.15 -6.00
CA PHE A 139 17.58 -5.53 -5.19
C PHE A 139 18.16 -4.86 -3.94
N LYS A 140 19.02 -5.58 -3.21
CA LYS A 140 19.71 -5.05 -2.04
C LYS A 140 20.52 -3.80 -2.35
N ASN A 141 21.41 -3.87 -3.37
CA ASN A 141 22.28 -2.76 -3.72
C ASN A 141 21.49 -1.55 -4.17
N ARG A 142 20.45 -1.72 -5.01
CA ARG A 142 19.57 -0.63 -5.41
C ARG A 142 18.84 -0.01 -4.21
N SER A 143 18.40 -0.81 -3.24
CA SER A 143 17.78 -0.29 -2.02
C SER A 143 18.74 0.56 -1.20
N LEU A 144 20.01 0.17 -1.11
CA LEU A 144 21.03 0.97 -0.43
C LEU A 144 21.35 2.27 -1.16
N ASP A 145 21.57 2.21 -2.48
CA ASP A 145 21.84 3.39 -3.31
C ASP A 145 20.68 4.39 -3.26
N TYR A 146 19.45 3.88 -3.32
CA TYR A 146 18.24 4.70 -3.20
C TYR A 146 18.16 5.37 -1.83
N PHE A 147 18.40 4.60 -0.75
CA PHE A 147 18.39 5.12 0.61
C PHE A 147 19.42 6.24 0.78
N GLU A 148 20.67 6.04 0.32
CA GLU A 148 21.72 7.05 0.43
C GLU A 148 21.34 8.35 -0.29
N THR A 149 20.74 8.23 -1.49
CA THR A 149 20.29 9.39 -2.27
C THR A 149 19.21 10.17 -1.56
N ILE A 150 18.11 9.51 -1.18
CA ILE A 150 16.98 10.22 -0.55
C ILE A 150 17.31 10.69 0.87
N TYR A 151 18.23 9.99 1.56
CA TYR A 151 18.73 10.42 2.86
C TYR A 151 19.50 11.74 2.76
N ALA A 152 20.37 11.87 1.76
CA ALA A 152 21.07 13.14 1.50
C ALA A 152 20.08 14.28 1.18
N GLU A 153 19.06 14.02 0.37
CA GLU A 153 18.03 14.99 0.01
C GLU A 153 17.07 15.33 1.17
N SER A 154 16.96 14.45 2.16
CA SER A 154 16.03 14.61 3.29
C SER A 154 16.36 15.83 4.19
N HIS A 155 17.55 16.42 4.05
CA HIS A 155 17.91 17.67 4.74
C HIS A 155 17.10 18.88 4.26
N GLU A 156 16.61 18.84 3.02
CA GLU A 156 15.85 19.93 2.41
C GLU A 156 14.37 19.60 2.25
N HIS A 157 14.03 18.32 2.04
CA HIS A 157 12.68 17.86 1.70
C HIS A 157 12.31 16.57 2.45
N THR A 158 11.03 16.42 2.77
CA THR A 158 10.53 15.12 3.27
C THR A 158 10.66 14.06 2.19
N ARG A 159 11.34 12.96 2.50
CA ARG A 159 11.48 11.80 1.62
C ARG A 159 10.86 10.56 2.26
N ILE A 160 10.29 9.70 1.45
CA ILE A 160 9.77 8.40 1.89
C ILE A 160 10.36 7.31 1.01
N MET A 161 10.95 6.31 1.65
CA MET A 161 11.38 5.09 0.99
C MET A 161 10.37 3.98 1.26
N ALA A 162 9.73 3.49 0.22
CA ALA A 162 8.89 2.30 0.31
C ALA A 162 9.62 1.11 -0.31
N VAL A 163 9.74 0.04 0.43
CA VAL A 163 10.30 -1.25 -0.04
C VAL A 163 9.17 -2.26 -0.01
N ALA A 164 8.80 -2.79 -1.18
CA ALA A 164 7.75 -3.78 -1.31
C ALA A 164 8.33 -5.19 -1.38
N MET A 165 7.78 -6.09 -0.57
CA MET A 165 8.15 -7.50 -0.51
C MET A 165 6.89 -8.37 -0.47
N HIS A 166 6.90 -9.47 -1.26
CA HIS A 166 5.78 -10.42 -1.43
C HIS A 166 6.15 -11.83 -0.97
#